data_37b4c7cb999e34d89feb6c423d6a33f8
#
_entry.id   37b4c7cb999e34d89feb6c423d6a33f8
#
_cell.length_a   1.000
_cell.length_b   1.000
_cell.length_c   1.000
_cell.angle_alpha   90.00
_cell.angle_beta   90.00
_cell.angle_gamma   90.00
#
_symmetry.space_group_name_H-M   'P 1'
#
loop_
_entity.id
_entity.type
_entity.pdbx_description
1 polymer ?
#
loop_
_entity_poly.entity_id
_entity_poly.type
_entity_poly.pdbx_seq_one_letter_code
_entity_poly.pdbx_strand_id
1 'polypeptide(L)'
;MKKIFLIVIFLIGLSVNAQTSKELVGKWQLVKWTKKGKEKSIQEYYKTDQVYQVFKENGDFESLVGEETHKAKWKLSKDNAELTIILVIMPVKFSVDYFDANKRIITTPQMGTFEYKKVTE
;
A
#
# COMPACT_ATOMS: atom_id res chain seq x y z
N MET A 1 38.38 0.02 -8.35
CA MET A 1 37.84 0.79 -7.25
C MET A 1 36.51 1.41 -7.58
N LYS A 2 36.40 2.10 -8.68
CA LYS A 2 35.12 2.69 -9.05
C LYS A 2 34.03 1.66 -9.22
N LYS A 3 34.39 0.50 -9.74
CA LYS A 3 33.40 -0.58 -9.92
C LYS A 3 32.84 -1.06 -8.62
N ILE A 4 33.66 -1.01 -7.56
CA ILE A 4 33.23 -1.44 -6.26
C ILE A 4 32.15 -0.52 -5.72
N PHE A 5 32.29 0.79 -5.97
CA PHE A 5 31.26 1.73 -5.55
C PHE A 5 29.94 1.48 -6.24
N LEU A 6 29.98 1.16 -7.51
CA LEU A 6 28.76 0.86 -8.24
C LEU A 6 28.05 -0.35 -7.66
N ILE A 7 28.82 -1.35 -7.26
CA ILE A 7 28.25 -2.54 -6.65
C ILE A 7 27.57 -2.20 -5.34
N VAL A 8 28.19 -1.34 -4.54
CA VAL A 8 27.64 -0.93 -3.26
C VAL A 8 26.29 -0.25 -3.45
N ILE A 9 26.22 0.65 -4.42
CA ILE A 9 24.98 1.36 -4.72
C ILE A 9 23.88 0.37 -5.12
N PHE A 10 24.25 -0.61 -5.89
CA PHE A 10 23.30 -1.63 -6.32
C PHE A 10 22.76 -2.43 -5.13
N LEU A 11 23.63 -2.75 -4.19
CA LEU A 11 23.21 -3.48 -3.00
C LEU A 11 22.24 -2.67 -2.16
N ILE A 12 22.42 -1.36 -2.11
CA ILE A 12 21.50 -0.49 -1.39
C ILE A 12 20.12 -0.58 -2.01
N GLY A 13 20.05 -0.64 -3.34
CA GLY A 13 18.78 -0.81 -4.02
C GLY A 13 18.08 -2.09 -3.63
N LEU A 14 18.83 -3.18 -3.50
CA LEU A 14 18.26 -4.44 -3.09
C LEU A 14 17.75 -4.39 -1.65
N SER A 15 18.47 -3.67 -0.79
CA SER A 15 18.05 -3.51 0.60
C SER A 15 16.72 -2.76 0.67
N VAL A 16 16.53 -1.75 -0.17
CA VAL A 16 15.27 -1.00 -0.20
C VAL A 16 14.12 -1.93 -0.56
N ASN A 17 14.31 -2.79 -1.55
CA ASN A 17 13.27 -3.74 -1.93
C ASN A 17 12.92 -4.68 -0.79
N ALA A 18 13.91 -5.14 -0.05
CA ALA A 18 13.67 -6.02 1.08
C ALA A 18 12.93 -5.30 2.19
N GLN A 19 13.21 -4.02 2.40
CA GLN A 19 12.56 -3.23 3.43
C GLN A 19 11.10 -2.95 3.11
N THR A 20 10.76 -2.80 1.85
CA THR A 20 9.41 -2.43 1.44
C THR A 20 8.36 -3.36 2.04
N SER A 21 8.60 -4.65 1.98
CA SER A 21 7.64 -5.62 2.50
C SER A 21 7.45 -5.46 4.01
N LYS A 22 8.53 -5.27 4.74
CA LYS A 22 8.44 -5.10 6.19
C LYS A 22 7.77 -3.79 6.56
N GLU A 23 8.05 -2.75 5.81
CA GLU A 23 7.48 -1.44 6.12
C GLU A 23 6.02 -1.35 5.76
N LEU A 24 5.51 -2.25 4.92
CA LEU A 24 4.09 -2.30 4.62
C LEU A 24 3.30 -2.79 5.82
N VAL A 25 3.88 -3.66 6.63
CA VAL A 25 3.20 -4.18 7.81
C VAL A 25 2.87 -3.04 8.76
N GLY A 26 1.59 -2.97 9.18
CA GLY A 26 1.14 -1.92 10.07
C GLY A 26 -0.18 -1.35 9.60
N LYS A 27 -0.49 -0.16 10.12
CA LYS A 27 -1.77 0.49 9.85
C LYS A 27 -1.54 1.76 9.02
N TRP A 28 -2.37 1.93 8.00
CA TRP A 28 -2.26 3.04 7.06
C TRP A 28 -3.59 3.73 6.93
N GLN A 29 -3.58 5.06 6.89
CA GLN A 29 -4.80 5.84 6.73
C GLN A 29 -4.89 6.38 5.30
N LEU A 30 -6.05 6.22 4.68
CA LEU A 30 -6.31 6.79 3.37
C LEU A 30 -6.44 8.30 3.51
N VAL A 31 -5.59 9.04 2.80
CA VAL A 31 -5.59 10.50 2.90
C VAL A 31 -5.96 11.19 1.59
N LYS A 32 -5.89 10.46 0.46
CA LYS A 32 -6.23 11.06 -0.82
C LYS A 32 -6.67 9.98 -1.80
N TRP A 33 -7.72 10.26 -2.55
CA TRP A 33 -8.24 9.35 -3.56
C TRP A 33 -8.48 10.15 -4.82
N THR A 34 -7.93 9.68 -5.94
CA THR A 34 -8.04 10.35 -7.22
C THR A 34 -8.57 9.35 -8.25
N LYS A 35 -9.53 9.76 -9.06
CA LYS A 35 -10.08 8.90 -10.09
C LYS A 35 -10.25 9.71 -11.35
N LYS A 36 -9.66 9.22 -12.46
CA LYS A 36 -9.73 9.90 -13.77
C LYS A 36 -9.25 11.34 -13.67
N GLY A 37 -8.16 11.55 -12.92
CA GLY A 37 -7.56 12.86 -12.80
C GLY A 37 -8.25 13.83 -11.86
N LYS A 38 -9.30 13.37 -11.17
CA LYS A 38 -10.05 14.24 -10.25
C LYS A 38 -9.96 13.67 -8.83
N GLU A 39 -9.71 14.57 -7.89
CA GLU A 39 -9.71 14.17 -6.48
C GLU A 39 -11.13 13.93 -6.01
N LYS A 40 -11.34 12.79 -5.37
CA LYS A 40 -12.64 12.41 -4.83
C LYS A 40 -12.65 12.64 -3.33
N SER A 41 -13.84 12.92 -2.79
CA SER A 41 -13.99 13.13 -1.37
C SER A 41 -14.12 11.78 -0.65
N ILE A 42 -13.15 11.48 0.20
CA ILE A 42 -13.18 10.26 1.00
C ILE A 42 -14.39 10.31 1.93
N GLN A 43 -14.59 11.47 2.56
CA GLN A 43 -15.69 11.65 3.51
C GLN A 43 -17.05 11.42 2.85
N GLU A 44 -17.23 11.92 1.62
CA GLU A 44 -18.51 11.76 0.94
C GLU A 44 -18.75 10.31 0.52
N TYR A 45 -17.72 9.66 0.04
CA TYR A 45 -17.90 8.31 -0.48
C TYR A 45 -18.04 7.27 0.64
N TYR A 46 -17.15 7.35 1.64
CA TYR A 46 -17.14 6.38 2.72
C TYR A 46 -17.98 6.78 3.91
N LYS A 47 -18.48 8.02 3.91
CA LYS A 47 -19.28 8.58 5.01
C LYS A 47 -18.45 8.78 6.28
N THR A 48 -17.15 8.71 6.17
CA THR A 48 -16.22 8.93 7.27
C THR A 48 -14.83 9.15 6.69
N ASP A 49 -13.96 9.84 7.42
CA ASP A 49 -12.56 9.95 7.04
C ASP A 49 -11.70 8.91 7.77
N GLN A 50 -12.33 8.06 8.57
CA GLN A 50 -11.64 7.00 9.30
C GLN A 50 -11.58 5.76 8.40
N VAL A 51 -10.71 5.81 7.39
CA VAL A 51 -10.54 4.73 6.42
C VAL A 51 -9.10 4.25 6.49
N TYR A 52 -8.92 2.98 6.90
CA TYR A 52 -7.59 2.44 7.14
C TYR A 52 -7.41 1.08 6.49
N GLN A 53 -6.16 0.74 6.25
CA GLN A 53 -5.76 -0.60 5.86
C GLN A 53 -4.74 -1.09 6.88
N VAL A 54 -4.91 -2.34 7.34
CA VAL A 54 -3.99 -2.95 8.28
C VAL A 54 -3.38 -4.18 7.61
N PHE A 55 -2.05 -4.19 7.51
CA PHE A 55 -1.31 -5.30 6.92
C PHE A 55 -0.58 -6.02 8.03
N LYS A 56 -0.84 -7.32 8.16
CA LYS A 56 -0.21 -8.12 9.20
C LYS A 56 0.88 -8.98 8.60
N GLU A 57 1.89 -9.24 9.40
CA GLU A 57 3.07 -9.95 8.93
C GLU A 57 2.75 -11.33 8.39
N ASN A 58 1.72 -11.97 8.94
CA ASN A 58 1.34 -13.33 8.53
C ASN A 58 0.54 -13.38 7.23
N GLY A 59 0.33 -12.22 6.58
CA GLY A 59 -0.45 -12.19 5.34
C GLY A 59 -1.90 -11.82 5.51
N ASP A 60 -2.34 -11.61 6.73
CA ASP A 60 -3.71 -11.15 6.96
C ASP A 60 -3.82 -9.65 6.71
N PHE A 61 -5.01 -9.24 6.30
CA PHE A 61 -5.30 -7.86 5.94
C PHE A 61 -6.66 -7.48 6.49
N GLU A 62 -6.79 -6.24 6.95
CA GLU A 62 -8.07 -5.71 7.38
C GLU A 62 -8.30 -4.35 6.75
N SER A 63 -9.53 -4.14 6.27
CA SER A 63 -9.98 -2.84 5.80
C SER A 63 -10.92 -2.29 6.85
N LEU A 64 -10.58 -1.12 7.40
CA LEU A 64 -11.38 -0.49 8.45
C LEU A 64 -12.03 0.75 7.87
N VAL A 65 -13.35 0.82 7.90
CA VAL A 65 -14.10 1.97 7.44
C VAL A 65 -15.06 2.35 8.56
N GLY A 66 -14.72 3.43 9.29
CA GLY A 66 -15.47 3.76 10.49
C GLY A 66 -15.39 2.63 11.48
N GLU A 67 -16.54 2.05 11.82
CA GLU A 67 -16.59 0.94 12.76
C GLU A 67 -16.66 -0.42 12.08
N GLU A 68 -16.66 -0.43 10.74
CA GLU A 68 -16.74 -1.69 10.00
C GLU A 68 -15.35 -2.24 9.74
N THR A 69 -15.23 -3.56 9.85
CA THR A 69 -13.97 -4.27 9.59
C THR A 69 -14.23 -5.35 8.56
N HIS A 70 -13.45 -5.35 7.48
CA HIS A 70 -13.50 -6.39 6.47
C HIS A 70 -12.15 -7.08 6.41
N LYS A 71 -12.15 -8.40 6.52
CA LYS A 71 -10.92 -9.19 6.56
C LYS A 71 -10.61 -9.76 5.19
N ALA A 72 -9.33 -9.82 4.88
CA ALA A 72 -8.84 -10.35 3.61
C ALA A 72 -7.42 -10.86 3.80
N LYS A 73 -6.75 -11.13 2.68
CA LYS A 73 -5.34 -11.52 2.68
C LYS A 73 -4.62 -10.58 1.75
N TRP A 74 -3.31 -10.45 1.95
CA TRP A 74 -2.51 -9.61 1.07
C TRP A 74 -1.23 -10.33 0.68
N LYS A 75 -0.70 -9.94 -0.47
CA LYS A 75 0.63 -10.38 -0.88
C LYS A 75 1.23 -9.32 -1.78
N LEU A 76 2.55 -9.28 -1.78
CA LEU A 76 3.31 -8.33 -2.57
C LEU A 76 4.15 -9.12 -3.56
N SER A 77 4.22 -8.65 -4.81
CA SER A 77 5.02 -9.34 -5.83
C SER A 77 6.49 -9.28 -5.46
N LYS A 78 7.29 -10.13 -6.11
CA LYS A 78 8.72 -10.22 -5.80
C LYS A 78 9.46 -8.91 -6.06
N ASP A 79 9.02 -8.16 -7.05
CA ASP A 79 9.63 -6.86 -7.36
C ASP A 79 8.98 -5.71 -6.62
N ASN A 80 8.01 -6.02 -5.74
CA ASN A 80 7.30 -5.04 -4.93
C ASN A 80 6.49 -4.04 -5.75
N ALA A 81 6.25 -4.35 -7.01
CA ALA A 81 5.54 -3.43 -7.91
C ALA A 81 4.03 -3.67 -7.92
N GLU A 82 3.58 -4.80 -7.43
CA GLU A 82 2.17 -5.14 -7.44
C GLU A 82 1.72 -5.65 -6.08
N LEU A 83 0.67 -5.03 -5.55
CA LEU A 83 0.05 -5.43 -4.30
C LEU A 83 -1.28 -6.11 -4.62
N THR A 84 -1.50 -7.29 -4.09
CA THR A 84 -2.74 -8.02 -4.28
C THR A 84 -3.48 -8.11 -2.96
N ILE A 85 -4.74 -7.70 -2.95
CA ILE A 85 -5.65 -7.88 -1.81
C ILE A 85 -6.65 -8.94 -2.24
N ILE A 86 -6.73 -10.03 -1.49
CA ILE A 86 -7.59 -11.16 -1.82
C ILE A 86 -8.82 -11.09 -0.95
N LEU A 87 -9.94 -10.65 -1.56
CA LEU A 87 -11.22 -10.51 -0.90
C LEU A 87 -12.01 -11.79 -1.11
N VAL A 88 -12.18 -12.56 -0.06
CA VAL A 88 -12.89 -13.83 -0.10
C VAL A 88 -12.33 -14.72 -1.21
N ILE A 89 -12.87 -14.60 -2.44
CA ILE A 89 -12.42 -15.40 -3.58
C ILE A 89 -11.90 -14.54 -4.73
N MET A 90 -11.96 -13.21 -4.59
CA MET A 90 -11.60 -12.32 -5.69
C MET A 90 -10.34 -11.54 -5.37
N PRO A 91 -9.27 -11.74 -6.13
CA PRO A 91 -8.07 -10.94 -5.96
C PRO A 91 -8.24 -9.58 -6.62
N VAL A 92 -7.79 -8.52 -5.95
CA VAL A 92 -7.75 -7.19 -6.51
C VAL A 92 -6.28 -6.77 -6.55
N LYS A 93 -5.80 -6.43 -7.74
CA LYS A 93 -4.39 -6.10 -7.94
C LYS A 93 -4.21 -4.61 -8.10
N PHE A 94 -3.23 -4.08 -7.37
CA PHE A 94 -2.88 -2.67 -7.41
C PHE A 94 -1.43 -2.53 -7.85
N SER A 95 -1.16 -1.55 -8.71
CA SER A 95 0.23 -1.20 -8.98
C SER A 95 0.72 -0.33 -7.83
N VAL A 96 1.97 -0.54 -7.42
CA VAL A 96 2.58 0.26 -6.36
C VAL A 96 3.32 1.39 -7.04
N ASP A 97 2.73 2.59 -7.00
CA ASP A 97 3.27 3.75 -7.71
C ASP A 97 4.34 4.45 -6.89
N TYR A 98 4.24 4.37 -5.57
CA TYR A 98 5.20 4.99 -4.67
C TYR A 98 5.15 4.29 -3.31
N PHE A 99 6.29 4.16 -2.67
CA PHE A 99 6.35 3.52 -1.35
C PHE A 99 7.56 4.01 -0.57
N ASP A 100 7.33 4.44 0.68
CA ASP A 100 8.39 4.59 1.65
C ASP A 100 7.80 4.26 3.02
N ALA A 101 8.55 4.47 4.09
CA ALA A 101 8.11 4.06 5.42
C ALA A 101 6.89 4.82 5.91
N ASN A 102 6.59 5.98 5.33
CA ASN A 102 5.55 6.86 5.84
C ASN A 102 4.39 7.07 4.86
N LYS A 103 4.61 6.77 3.58
CA LYS A 103 3.63 7.11 2.55
C LYS A 103 3.66 6.05 1.46
N ARG A 104 2.49 5.73 0.92
CA ARG A 104 2.41 4.87 -0.25
C ARG A 104 1.25 5.28 -1.14
N ILE A 105 1.42 5.05 -2.43
CA ILE A 105 0.42 5.37 -3.44
C ILE A 105 0.22 4.13 -4.29
N ILE A 106 -1.02 3.69 -4.42
CA ILE A 106 -1.37 2.51 -5.22
C ILE A 106 -2.50 2.85 -6.16
N THR A 107 -2.56 2.14 -7.29
CA THR A 107 -3.56 2.39 -8.32
C THR A 107 -4.15 1.09 -8.84
N THR A 108 -5.46 1.10 -9.07
CA THR A 108 -6.12 0.06 -9.83
C THR A 108 -7.02 0.73 -10.86
N PRO A 109 -7.12 0.18 -12.09
CA PRO A 109 -7.87 0.85 -13.16
C PRO A 109 -9.33 1.11 -12.82
N GLN A 110 -9.97 0.21 -12.10
CA GLN A 110 -11.39 0.36 -11.80
C GLN A 110 -11.67 1.44 -10.77
N MET A 111 -10.77 1.63 -9.81
CA MET A 111 -11.06 2.47 -8.65
C MET A 111 -10.24 3.73 -8.57
N GLY A 112 -9.10 3.79 -9.27
CA GLY A 112 -8.27 4.97 -9.28
C GLY A 112 -7.03 4.84 -8.42
N THR A 113 -6.55 5.98 -7.94
CA THR A 113 -5.28 6.08 -7.21
C THR A 113 -5.54 6.46 -5.77
N PHE A 114 -4.95 5.70 -4.86
CA PHE A 114 -5.14 5.89 -3.43
C PHE A 114 -3.81 6.21 -2.76
N GLU A 115 -3.79 7.26 -1.98
CA GLU A 115 -2.61 7.66 -1.22
C GLU A 115 -2.86 7.43 0.26
N TYR A 116 -1.93 6.73 0.92
CA TYR A 116 -2.03 6.40 2.33
C TYR A 116 -0.83 6.94 3.09
N LYS A 117 -1.04 7.28 4.35
CA LYS A 117 0.05 7.61 5.25
C LYS A 117 0.12 6.60 6.39
N LYS A 118 1.32 6.32 6.85
CA LYS A 118 1.52 5.39 7.96
C LYS A 118 0.99 6.00 9.25
N VAL A 119 0.24 5.19 9.99
CA VAL A 119 -0.26 5.61 11.31
C VAL A 119 0.78 5.19 12.33
N THR A 120 1.26 6.16 13.09
CA THR A 120 2.22 5.90 14.16
C THR A 120 1.49 6.02 15.48
N GLU A 121 1.71 5.04 16.34
CA GLU A 121 1.06 5.04 17.65
C GLU A 121 2.04 5.15 18.75
#